data_36cd77c032d46d6a2d14add50909a4ae
#
_entry.id   36cd77c032d46d6a2d14add50909a4ae
#
_cell.length_a   1.000
_cell.length_b   1.000
_cell.length_c   1.000
_cell.angle_alpha   90.00
_cell.angle_beta   90.00
_cell.angle_gamma   90.00
#
_symmetry.space_group_name_H-M   'P 1'
#
loop_
_entity.id
_entity.type
_entity.pdbx_description
1 polymer ?
#
loop_
_entity_poly.entity_id
_entity_poly.type
_entity_poly.pdbx_seq_one_letter_code
_entity_poly.pdbx_strand_id
1 'polypeptide(L)'
;MFQLEKLTTSNAELGEGPMWDADSQQIIWVDILKGQINQVDLSGNTGTPVLLDEAVGAVAQTESGNLIAATPDGVAAIRFPLSV
;
A
#
# COMPACT_ATOMS: atom_id res chain seq x y z
N MET A 1 13.50 -20.48 16.88
CA MET A 1 13.63 -19.02 17.09
C MET A 1 13.54 -18.31 15.76
N PHE A 2 12.93 -17.18 15.73
CA PHE A 2 12.77 -16.39 14.50
C PHE A 2 13.56 -15.09 14.62
N GLN A 3 13.79 -14.45 13.46
CA GLN A 3 14.36 -13.12 13.38
C GLN A 3 13.30 -12.14 12.88
N LEU A 4 13.30 -10.95 13.45
CA LEU A 4 12.44 -9.87 13.01
C LEU A 4 13.29 -8.81 12.33
N GLU A 5 12.94 -8.50 11.08
CA GLU A 5 13.64 -7.48 10.32
C GLU A 5 12.64 -6.45 9.83
N LYS A 6 12.88 -5.19 10.18
CA LYS A 6 12.04 -4.09 9.71
C LYS A 6 12.55 -3.63 8.36
N LEU A 7 11.70 -3.71 7.34
CA LEU A 7 12.05 -3.31 5.99
C LEU A 7 11.98 -1.81 5.78
N THR A 8 11.20 -1.11 6.59
CA THR A 8 11.07 0.33 6.51
C THR A 8 10.87 0.91 7.90
N THR A 9 11.32 2.15 8.10
CA THR A 9 11.16 2.86 9.36
C THR A 9 10.24 4.08 9.21
N SER A 10 9.44 4.12 8.14
CA SER A 10 8.50 5.21 7.98
C SER A 10 7.49 5.23 9.12
N ASN A 11 7.16 6.42 9.60
CA ASN A 11 6.29 6.60 10.76
C ASN A 11 4.84 6.64 10.31
N ALA A 12 4.19 5.48 10.28
CA ALA A 12 2.78 5.39 10.00
C ALA A 12 1.97 5.79 11.22
N GLU A 13 0.85 6.47 11.01
CA GLU A 13 -0.09 6.73 12.09
C GLU A 13 -0.89 5.47 12.40
N LEU A 14 -1.26 4.71 11.36
CA LEU A 14 -1.97 3.46 11.52
C LEU A 14 -1.70 2.57 10.31
N GLY A 15 -0.59 1.84 10.36
CA GLY A 15 -0.18 0.92 9.31
C GLY A 15 -1.02 -0.35 9.33
N GLU A 16 -1.46 -0.81 8.16
CA GLU A 16 -2.38 -1.94 8.05
C GLU A 16 -2.24 -2.65 6.72
N GLY A 17 -2.71 -3.89 6.67
CA GLY A 17 -2.98 -4.62 5.46
C GLY A 17 -1.81 -4.85 4.50
N PRO A 18 -0.66 -5.36 4.95
CA PRO A 18 0.43 -5.62 4.03
C PRO A 18 0.05 -6.71 3.03
N MET A 19 0.46 -6.52 1.78
CA MET A 19 0.11 -7.41 0.68
C MET A 19 1.31 -7.52 -0.26
N TRP A 20 1.61 -8.74 -0.70
CA TRP A 20 2.70 -9.00 -1.63
C TRP A 20 2.23 -8.79 -3.07
N ASP A 21 2.94 -7.96 -3.81
CA ASP A 21 2.71 -7.79 -5.24
C ASP A 21 3.81 -8.54 -6.00
N ALA A 22 3.43 -9.68 -6.57
CA ALA A 22 4.39 -10.54 -7.25
C ALA A 22 4.94 -9.91 -8.53
N ASP A 23 4.16 -9.09 -9.21
CA ASP A 23 4.60 -8.48 -10.46
C ASP A 23 5.69 -7.43 -10.23
N SER A 24 5.53 -6.59 -9.23
CA SER A 24 6.52 -5.56 -8.92
C SER A 24 7.55 -6.02 -7.89
N GLN A 25 7.36 -7.20 -7.28
CA GLN A 25 8.22 -7.71 -6.22
C GLN A 25 8.29 -6.75 -5.03
N GLN A 26 7.14 -6.24 -4.66
CA GLN A 26 7.03 -5.27 -3.57
C GLN A 26 5.92 -5.65 -2.60
N ILE A 27 6.04 -5.14 -1.38
CA ILE A 27 4.97 -5.21 -0.40
C ILE A 27 4.22 -3.90 -0.47
N ILE A 28 2.90 -3.98 -0.57
CA ILE A 28 2.01 -2.82 -0.56
C ILE A 28 1.30 -2.81 0.79
N TRP A 29 1.24 -1.65 1.44
CA TRP A 29 0.56 -1.52 2.71
C TRP A 29 -0.04 -0.12 2.82
N VAL A 30 -0.96 0.05 3.76
CA VAL A 30 -1.68 1.31 3.88
C VAL A 30 -1.42 1.96 5.23
N ASP A 31 -1.45 3.29 5.24
CA ASP A 31 -1.60 4.08 6.45
C ASP A 31 -3.02 4.64 6.43
N ILE A 32 -3.87 4.05 7.26
CA ILE A 32 -5.31 4.32 7.21
C ILE A 32 -5.61 5.79 7.45
N LEU A 33 -5.05 6.36 8.49
CA LEU A 33 -5.40 7.72 8.89
C LEU A 33 -4.82 8.77 7.95
N LYS A 34 -3.68 8.49 7.33
CA LYS A 34 -3.10 9.39 6.35
C LYS A 34 -3.71 9.24 4.97
N GLY A 35 -4.50 8.20 4.74
CA GLY A 35 -5.00 7.91 3.41
C GLY A 35 -3.87 7.64 2.43
N GLN A 36 -2.89 6.86 2.84
CA GLN A 36 -1.66 6.69 2.10
C GLN A 36 -1.43 5.22 1.77
N ILE A 37 -1.13 4.94 0.51
CA ILE A 37 -0.75 3.60 0.06
C ILE A 37 0.75 3.60 -0.18
N ASN A 38 1.45 2.73 0.49
CA ASN A 38 2.91 2.65 0.48
C ASN A 38 3.38 1.36 -0.16
N GLN A 39 4.62 1.38 -0.64
CA GLN A 39 5.25 0.18 -1.19
C GLN A 39 6.72 0.13 -0.76
N VAL A 40 7.19 -1.08 -0.52
CA VAL A 40 8.58 -1.33 -0.14
C VAL A 40 9.00 -2.67 -0.72
N ASP A 41 10.22 -2.75 -1.25
CA ASP A 41 10.76 -4.05 -1.68
C ASP A 41 11.48 -4.74 -0.52
N LEU A 42 11.95 -5.97 -0.74
CA LEU A 42 12.59 -6.74 0.31
C LEU A 42 13.98 -6.20 0.70
N SER A 43 14.53 -5.29 -0.08
CA SER A 43 15.78 -4.61 0.23
C SER A 43 15.57 -3.32 1.00
N GLY A 44 14.31 -2.94 1.26
CA GLY A 44 13.98 -1.74 2.00
C GLY A 44 13.79 -0.49 1.15
N ASN A 45 13.85 -0.62 -0.18
CA ASN A 45 13.63 0.54 -1.06
C ASN A 45 12.13 0.83 -1.14
N THR A 46 11.76 2.08 -0.92
CA THR A 46 10.37 2.52 -0.95
C THR A 46 10.06 3.22 -2.26
N GLY A 47 8.86 2.99 -2.76
CA GLY A 47 8.33 3.73 -3.90
C GLY A 47 7.69 5.03 -3.46
N THR A 48 7.20 5.78 -4.45
CA THR A 48 6.45 7.00 -4.17
C THR A 48 5.07 6.63 -3.62
N PRO A 49 4.70 7.13 -2.46
CA PRO A 49 3.38 6.81 -1.88
C PRO A 49 2.24 7.36 -2.75
N VAL A 50 1.13 6.63 -2.76
CA VAL A 50 -0.11 7.12 -3.34
C VAL A 50 -0.89 7.82 -2.25
N LEU A 51 -1.19 9.09 -2.44
CA LEU A 51 -1.92 9.88 -1.46
C LEU A 51 -3.37 10.03 -1.91
N LEU A 52 -4.28 9.61 -1.04
CA LEU A 52 -5.71 9.79 -1.23
C LEU A 52 -6.16 10.92 -0.30
N ASP A 53 -7.18 11.65 -0.71
CA ASP A 53 -7.68 12.78 0.08
C ASP A 53 -8.60 12.32 1.22
N GLU A 54 -8.64 11.03 1.49
CA GLU A 54 -9.50 10.47 2.52
C GLU A 54 -8.88 9.21 3.10
N ALA A 55 -9.36 8.77 4.24
CA ALA A 55 -8.86 7.56 4.89
C ALA A 55 -9.06 6.35 3.97
N VAL A 56 -8.11 5.42 4.02
CA VAL A 56 -8.21 4.16 3.28
C VAL A 56 -8.14 3.00 4.27
N GLY A 57 -9.19 2.17 4.29
CA GLY A 57 -9.28 1.09 5.28
C GLY A 57 -8.56 -0.18 4.88
N ALA A 58 -8.57 -0.50 3.60
CA ALA A 58 -7.96 -1.72 3.08
C ALA A 58 -7.75 -1.60 1.59
N VAL A 59 -6.80 -2.36 1.05
CA VAL A 59 -6.60 -2.46 -0.39
C VAL A 59 -6.54 -3.93 -0.79
N ALA A 60 -6.93 -4.21 -2.02
CA ALA A 60 -6.81 -5.52 -2.64
C ALA A 60 -6.35 -5.35 -4.07
N GLN A 61 -5.61 -6.34 -4.58
CA GLN A 61 -5.11 -6.30 -5.93
C GLN A 61 -6.07 -7.03 -6.86
N THR A 62 -6.32 -6.45 -8.04
CA THR A 62 -7.08 -7.12 -9.09
C THR A 62 -6.17 -7.97 -9.95
N GLU A 63 -6.75 -8.83 -10.80
CA GLU A 63 -5.96 -9.65 -11.72
C GLU A 63 -5.14 -8.83 -12.70
N SER A 64 -5.60 -7.64 -13.04
CA SER A 64 -4.87 -6.76 -13.95
C SER A 64 -3.75 -5.97 -13.28
N GLY A 65 -3.55 -6.14 -11.97
CA GLY A 65 -2.51 -5.44 -11.23
C GLY A 65 -2.93 -4.09 -10.67
N ASN A 66 -4.16 -3.69 -10.88
CA ASN A 66 -4.70 -2.48 -10.26
C ASN A 66 -5.11 -2.76 -8.82
N LEU A 67 -5.42 -1.72 -8.07
CA LEU A 67 -5.86 -1.84 -6.69
C LEU A 67 -7.30 -1.40 -6.52
N ILE A 68 -7.97 -2.01 -5.56
CA ILE A 68 -9.26 -1.57 -5.08
C ILE A 68 -9.07 -1.17 -3.62
N ALA A 69 -9.55 -0.01 -3.25
CA ALA A 69 -9.39 0.51 -1.89
C ALA A 69 -10.75 0.79 -1.26
N ALA A 70 -10.88 0.44 0.02
CA ALA A 70 -12.05 0.81 0.80
C ALA A 70 -11.84 2.22 1.35
N THR A 71 -12.82 3.08 1.14
CA THR A 71 -12.81 4.47 1.60
C THR A 71 -14.08 4.75 2.41
N PRO A 72 -14.15 5.89 3.10
CA PRO A 72 -15.37 6.21 3.85
C PRO A 72 -16.66 6.24 3.01
N ASP A 73 -16.53 6.61 1.73
CA ASP A 73 -17.69 6.72 0.85
C ASP A 73 -17.99 5.43 0.08
N GLY A 74 -17.16 4.40 0.22
CA GLY A 74 -17.39 3.14 -0.49
C GLY A 74 -16.11 2.51 -0.99
N VAL A 75 -16.09 2.13 -2.26
CA VAL A 75 -14.94 1.41 -2.85
C VAL A 75 -14.43 2.21 -4.06
N ALA A 76 -13.13 2.43 -4.09
CA ALA A 76 -12.47 3.14 -5.17
C ALA A 76 -11.51 2.21 -5.91
N ALA A 77 -11.38 2.42 -7.21
CA ALA A 77 -10.39 1.71 -8.02
C ALA A 77 -9.19 2.62 -8.24
N ILE A 78 -7.99 2.07 -8.04
CA ILE A 78 -6.73 2.75 -8.30
C ILE A 78 -6.06 2.03 -9.46
N ARG A 79 -5.89 2.72 -10.57
CA ARG A 79 -5.40 2.11 -11.80
C ARG A 79 -3.94 2.45 -12.01
N PHE A 80 -3.16 1.45 -12.38
CA PHE A 80 -1.75 1.61 -12.72
C PHE A 80 -1.51 1.40 -14.20
N PRO A 81 -0.46 2.02 -14.76
CA PRO A 81 0.39 2.97 -14.06
C PRO A 81 -0.39 4.22 -13.70
N LEU A 82 0.00 4.85 -12.57
CA LEU A 82 -0.59 6.11 -12.14
C LEU A 82 -0.02 7.23 -13.00
N SER A 83 -0.14 7.04 -14.28
CA SER A 83 0.34 8.05 -15.20
C SER A 83 -0.57 9.25 -15.12
N VAL A 84 0.02 10.28 -15.25
CA VAL A 84 -0.64 11.55 -15.24
C VAL A 84 -0.68 12.10 -16.64
#